data_250dc5b3cff9df72350f650437b23796
#
_entry.id   250dc5b3cff9df72350f650437b23796
#
_cell.length_a   1.000
_cell.length_b   1.000
_cell.length_c   1.000
_cell.angle_alpha   90.00
_cell.angle_beta   90.00
_cell.angle_gamma   90.00
#
_symmetry.space_group_name_H-M   'P 1'
#
loop_
_entity.id
_entity.type
_entity.pdbx_description
1 polymer ?
#
loop_
_entity_poly.entity_id
_entity_poly.type
_entity_poly.pdbx_seq_one_letter_code
_entity_poly.pdbx_strand_id
1 'polypeptide(L)'
;MPPPAVRTSAPQAPIAEPPAARPAAAARATTAPGGPAPSPAAPAAPRPAAPRPGGRPVNPFLTQDPAQKARRLARALISDLAVYYPDRRKEGMANGTLRELFQEEIQKSWEEYTEQVGKELAESTGYFTDALNEILAGGQKVF
;
A
#
# COMPACT_ATOMS: atom_id res chain seq x y z
N MET A 1 42.81 -22.93 32.37
CA MET A 1 43.02 -23.20 30.93
C MET A 1 41.70 -23.05 30.21
N PRO A 2 41.51 -22.03 29.42
CA PRO A 2 40.34 -21.91 28.59
C PRO A 2 40.54 -22.68 27.28
N PRO A 3 39.49 -23.31 26.71
CA PRO A 3 39.58 -24.01 25.42
C PRO A 3 39.61 -23.02 24.24
N PRO A 4 40.28 -23.39 23.14
CA PRO A 4 40.44 -22.52 22.00
C PRO A 4 39.16 -22.40 21.19
N ALA A 5 38.87 -21.15 20.79
CA ALA A 5 37.83 -20.82 19.90
C ALA A 5 38.06 -21.42 18.50
N VAL A 6 37.18 -22.27 18.07
CA VAL A 6 37.14 -22.77 16.69
C VAL A 6 36.42 -21.73 15.84
N ARG A 7 37.18 -21.01 15.03
CA ARG A 7 36.66 -20.17 13.97
C ARG A 7 36.19 -21.08 12.85
N THR A 8 34.91 -21.28 12.74
CA THR A 8 34.32 -21.90 11.56
C THR A 8 34.05 -20.80 10.52
N SER A 9 34.91 -20.79 9.52
CA SER A 9 34.74 -19.99 8.31
C SER A 9 33.50 -20.49 7.59
N ALA A 10 32.53 -19.60 7.41
CA ALA A 10 31.41 -19.82 6.52
C ALA A 10 31.89 -19.71 5.07
N PRO A 11 31.55 -20.64 4.18
CA PRO A 11 31.79 -20.47 2.76
C PRO A 11 30.81 -19.47 2.17
N GLN A 12 31.36 -18.43 1.56
CA GLN A 12 30.65 -17.52 0.71
C GLN A 12 30.12 -18.29 -0.50
N ALA A 13 28.82 -18.25 -0.69
CA ALA A 13 28.19 -18.69 -1.92
C ALA A 13 28.37 -17.62 -3.01
N PRO A 14 28.69 -18.00 -4.24
CA PRO A 14 28.89 -17.07 -5.32
C PRO A 14 27.57 -16.48 -5.80
N ILE A 15 27.61 -15.17 -6.00
CA ILE A 15 26.58 -14.35 -6.61
C ILE A 15 26.42 -14.84 -8.06
N ALA A 16 25.30 -15.43 -8.36
CA ALA A 16 24.92 -15.69 -9.75
C ALA A 16 24.22 -14.45 -10.33
N GLU A 17 24.91 -13.79 -11.21
CA GLU A 17 24.37 -12.79 -12.11
C GLU A 17 23.30 -13.38 -13.01
N PRO A 18 22.14 -12.74 -13.22
CA PRO A 18 21.22 -13.15 -14.27
C PRO A 18 21.67 -12.59 -15.62
N PRO A 19 21.75 -13.39 -16.68
CA PRO A 19 22.08 -12.90 -17.99
C PRO A 19 20.94 -12.10 -18.60
N ALA A 20 21.29 -10.92 -19.05
CA ALA A 20 20.51 -10.14 -19.99
C ALA A 20 20.32 -10.95 -21.29
N ALA A 21 19.09 -11.15 -21.67
CA ALA A 21 18.74 -11.53 -23.02
C ALA A 21 17.64 -10.61 -23.54
N ARG A 22 18.08 -9.59 -24.27
CA ARG A 22 17.28 -9.03 -25.36
C ARG A 22 17.33 -10.03 -26.51
N PRO A 23 16.26 -10.16 -27.30
CA PRO A 23 16.41 -9.85 -28.70
C PRO A 23 15.40 -8.82 -29.18
N ALA A 24 15.97 -7.88 -29.86
CA ALA A 24 15.31 -7.06 -30.85
C ALA A 24 15.07 -7.91 -32.09
N ALA A 25 14.17 -7.47 -32.88
CA ALA A 25 14.03 -7.53 -34.32
C ALA A 25 12.63 -7.91 -34.73
N ALA A 26 12.11 -7.01 -35.35
CA ALA A 26 11.97 -6.64 -36.75
C ALA A 26 10.58 -7.03 -37.24
N ALA A 27 9.86 -6.01 -37.57
CA ALA A 27 9.82 -5.31 -38.82
C ALA A 27 8.74 -5.84 -39.78
N ARG A 28 8.15 -4.85 -40.38
CA ARG A 28 7.45 -4.74 -41.66
C ARG A 28 5.95 -4.95 -41.60
N ALA A 29 5.23 -3.82 -41.68
CA ALA A 29 4.95 -3.06 -42.89
C ALA A 29 4.19 -3.86 -43.91
N THR A 30 2.99 -3.46 -44.14
CA THR A 30 2.42 -3.19 -45.47
C THR A 30 0.99 -2.69 -45.32
N THR A 31 0.84 -1.42 -45.57
CA THR A 31 0.20 -0.91 -46.78
C THR A 31 -1.34 -0.92 -46.72
N ALA A 32 -1.86 0.26 -46.57
CA ALA A 32 -3.17 0.71 -47.04
C ALA A 32 -3.27 0.53 -48.59
N PRO A 33 -4.35 0.68 -49.28
CA PRO A 33 -5.29 1.80 -49.19
C PRO A 33 -6.78 1.45 -49.48
N GLY A 34 -7.61 2.36 -49.28
CA GLY A 34 -8.92 2.39 -49.90
C GLY A 34 -9.98 3.05 -49.06
N GLY A 35 -10.10 4.37 -49.18
CA GLY A 35 -11.32 5.08 -48.91
C GLY A 35 -12.29 4.92 -50.07
N PRO A 36 -13.39 5.65 -50.21
CA PRO A 36 -13.80 6.86 -49.54
C PRO A 36 -15.25 6.88 -49.00
N ALA A 37 -15.51 7.91 -48.27
CA ALA A 37 -16.77 8.53 -47.86
C ALA A 37 -17.87 8.59 -48.95
N PRO A 38 -19.06 9.20 -48.78
CA PRO A 38 -19.54 10.06 -47.68
C PRO A 38 -20.98 9.82 -47.21
N SER A 39 -21.29 10.44 -46.11
CA SER A 39 -22.54 11.04 -45.64
C SER A 39 -23.87 10.83 -46.41
N PRO A 40 -25.04 10.91 -45.76
CA PRO A 40 -25.48 12.22 -45.30
C PRO A 40 -26.18 12.27 -43.94
N ALA A 41 -26.11 13.46 -43.42
CA ALA A 41 -26.76 14.02 -42.30
C ALA A 41 -28.25 13.67 -42.14
N ALA A 42 -28.63 13.38 -40.91
CA ALA A 42 -29.96 13.61 -40.42
C ALA A 42 -29.88 14.45 -39.15
N PRO A 43 -30.70 15.49 -38.98
CA PRO A 43 -30.61 16.42 -37.88
C PRO A 43 -31.12 15.76 -36.58
N ALA A 44 -30.21 15.54 -35.65
CA ALA A 44 -30.60 15.13 -34.34
C ALA A 44 -31.14 16.33 -33.56
N ALA A 45 -32.35 16.17 -33.08
CA ALA A 45 -33.01 17.05 -32.17
C ALA A 45 -32.21 17.32 -30.92
N PRO A 46 -32.25 18.52 -30.34
CA PRO A 46 -31.53 18.81 -29.09
C PRO A 46 -32.18 18.06 -27.94
N ARG A 47 -31.45 17.10 -27.41
CA ARG A 47 -31.79 16.52 -26.12
C ARG A 47 -31.51 17.58 -25.05
N PRO A 48 -32.45 17.85 -24.13
CA PRO A 48 -32.17 18.74 -23.02
C PRO A 48 -31.05 18.13 -22.18
N ALA A 49 -29.95 18.88 -22.06
CA ALA A 49 -28.83 18.54 -21.22
C ALA A 49 -29.31 18.50 -19.77
N ALA A 50 -29.32 17.33 -19.19
CA ALA A 50 -29.41 17.20 -17.75
C ALA A 50 -28.26 17.98 -17.10
N PRO A 51 -28.52 18.76 -16.05
CA PRO A 51 -27.45 19.45 -15.35
C PRO A 51 -26.56 18.39 -14.72
N ARG A 52 -25.38 18.21 -15.27
CA ARG A 52 -24.32 17.49 -14.60
C ARG A 52 -23.93 18.33 -13.38
N PRO A 53 -23.99 17.79 -12.14
CA PRO A 53 -23.37 18.46 -11.02
C PRO A 53 -21.92 18.62 -11.39
N GLY A 54 -21.46 19.87 -11.47
CA GLY A 54 -20.11 20.24 -11.86
C GLY A 54 -19.11 19.67 -10.88
N GLY A 55 -18.67 18.45 -11.12
CA GLY A 55 -17.46 17.93 -10.55
C GLY A 55 -16.31 18.71 -11.15
N ARG A 56 -15.80 19.71 -10.40
CA ARG A 56 -14.47 20.26 -10.69
C ARG A 56 -13.54 19.06 -10.84
N PRO A 57 -12.64 19.03 -11.84
CA PRO A 57 -11.61 18.02 -11.88
C PRO A 57 -10.76 18.20 -10.61
N VAL A 58 -11.08 17.43 -9.59
CA VAL A 58 -10.29 17.33 -8.39
C VAL A 58 -8.98 16.70 -8.81
N ASN A 59 -7.95 17.53 -8.89
CA ASN A 59 -6.61 17.05 -9.10
C ASN A 59 -6.30 16.05 -7.99
N PRO A 60 -6.11 14.75 -8.30
CA PRO A 60 -5.91 13.73 -7.27
C PRO A 60 -4.63 13.95 -6.44
N PHE A 61 -3.78 14.88 -6.87
CA PHE A 61 -2.59 15.30 -6.13
C PHE A 61 -2.83 16.45 -5.15
N LEU A 62 -3.94 17.20 -5.28
CA LEU A 62 -4.24 18.37 -4.43
C LEU A 62 -5.28 18.08 -3.34
N THR A 63 -6.09 17.06 -3.49
CA THR A 63 -7.01 16.58 -2.46
C THR A 63 -6.48 15.29 -1.84
N GLN A 64 -5.45 15.42 -1.05
CA GLN A 64 -5.21 14.39 -0.06
C GLN A 64 -6.28 14.58 1.02
N ASP A 65 -7.38 13.84 0.86
CA ASP A 65 -8.37 13.72 1.91
C ASP A 65 -7.64 13.37 3.21
N PRO A 66 -7.82 14.14 4.28
CA PRO A 66 -7.16 13.88 5.55
C PRO A 66 -7.43 12.45 6.03
N ALA A 67 -8.60 11.91 5.71
CA ALA A 67 -8.97 10.53 5.98
C ALA A 67 -8.10 9.51 5.23
N GLN A 68 -7.77 9.75 3.96
CA GLN A 68 -6.89 8.86 3.22
C GLN A 68 -5.44 8.93 3.69
N LYS A 69 -4.98 10.14 4.05
CA LYS A 69 -3.67 10.32 4.67
C LYS A 69 -3.58 9.56 5.99
N ALA A 70 -4.60 9.71 6.84
CA ALA A 70 -4.70 9.01 8.11
C ALA A 70 -4.65 7.48 7.95
N ARG A 71 -5.42 6.93 7.01
CA ARG A 71 -5.38 5.49 6.70
C ARG A 71 -4.01 4.99 6.25
N ARG A 72 -3.37 5.73 5.34
CA ARG A 72 -2.04 5.35 4.85
C ARG A 72 -1.00 5.38 5.96
N LEU A 73 -1.04 6.41 6.79
CA LEU A 73 -0.14 6.55 7.92
C LEU A 73 -0.35 5.44 8.95
N ALA A 74 -1.59 5.17 9.36
CA ALA A 74 -1.90 4.08 10.25
C ALA A 74 -1.35 2.74 9.74
N ARG A 75 -1.60 2.43 8.46
CA ARG A 75 -1.08 1.20 7.85
C ARG A 75 0.45 1.15 7.81
N ALA A 76 1.10 2.26 7.52
CA ALA A 76 2.56 2.33 7.49
C ALA A 76 3.15 2.05 8.88
N LEU A 77 2.67 2.74 9.91
CA LEU A 77 3.15 2.56 11.28
C LEU A 77 2.95 1.12 11.79
N ILE A 78 1.77 0.55 11.56
CA ILE A 78 1.49 -0.83 11.99
C ILE A 78 2.23 -1.87 11.14
N SER A 79 2.45 -1.60 9.86
CA SER A 79 3.27 -2.45 8.99
C SER A 79 4.71 -2.50 9.48
N ASP A 80 5.26 -1.36 9.87
CA ASP A 80 6.61 -1.28 10.45
C ASP A 80 6.72 -2.13 11.73
N LEU A 81 5.74 -2.04 12.62
CA LEU A 81 5.70 -2.90 13.82
C LEU A 81 5.70 -4.40 13.47
N ALA A 82 4.90 -4.79 12.48
CA ALA A 82 4.81 -6.19 12.06
C ALA A 82 6.12 -6.70 11.44
N VAL A 83 6.88 -5.81 10.79
CA VAL A 83 8.20 -6.12 10.19
C VAL A 83 9.31 -6.17 11.23
N TYR A 84 9.28 -5.24 12.19
CA TYR A 84 10.31 -5.20 13.25
C TYR A 84 10.19 -6.33 14.26
N TYR A 85 8.98 -6.80 14.54
CA TYR A 85 8.71 -7.81 15.55
C TYR A 85 7.92 -9.01 15.02
N PRO A 86 8.43 -9.73 14.00
CA PRO A 86 7.70 -10.82 13.37
C PRO A 86 7.46 -12.00 14.32
N ASP A 87 8.40 -12.29 15.21
CA ASP A 87 8.29 -13.40 16.15
C ASP A 87 7.29 -13.12 17.27
N ARG A 88 7.31 -11.91 17.85
CA ARG A 88 6.30 -11.46 18.80
C ARG A 88 4.90 -11.48 18.20
N ARG A 89 4.77 -11.10 16.93
CA ARG A 89 3.51 -11.16 16.21
C ARG A 89 2.99 -12.60 16.12
N LYS A 90 3.84 -13.54 15.72
CA LYS A 90 3.47 -14.97 15.62
C LYS A 90 3.06 -15.53 16.98
N GLU A 91 3.83 -15.25 18.01
CA GLU A 91 3.55 -15.64 19.39
C GLU A 91 2.24 -15.06 19.91
N GLY A 92 2.04 -13.75 19.72
CA GLY A 92 0.83 -13.08 20.12
C GLY A 92 -0.40 -13.56 19.37
N MET A 93 -0.27 -13.94 18.09
CA MET A 93 -1.36 -14.55 17.33
C MET A 93 -1.70 -15.96 17.82
N ALA A 94 -0.69 -16.75 18.17
CA ALA A 94 -0.89 -18.11 18.66
C ALA A 94 -1.53 -18.14 20.06
N ASN A 95 -1.11 -17.22 20.92
CA ASN A 95 -1.56 -17.16 22.32
C ASN A 95 -2.74 -16.20 22.56
N GLY A 96 -3.11 -15.38 21.56
CA GLY A 96 -4.12 -14.33 21.72
C GLY A 96 -3.66 -13.13 22.56
N THR A 97 -2.36 -12.98 22.78
CA THR A 97 -1.73 -11.94 23.63
C THR A 97 -1.13 -10.77 22.84
N LEU A 98 -1.55 -10.59 21.58
CA LEU A 98 -1.04 -9.50 20.73
C LEU A 98 -1.13 -8.13 21.39
N ARG A 99 -2.24 -7.87 22.06
CA ARG A 99 -2.51 -6.58 22.71
C ARG A 99 -1.53 -6.30 23.84
N GLU A 100 -1.18 -7.31 24.62
CA GLU A 100 -0.25 -7.21 25.74
C GLU A 100 1.20 -7.09 25.25
N LEU A 101 1.59 -7.93 24.28
CA LEU A 101 2.93 -7.95 23.74
C LEU A 101 3.32 -6.67 23.00
N PHE A 102 2.35 -6.00 22.40
CA PHE A 102 2.57 -4.78 21.60
C PHE A 102 2.02 -3.51 22.25
N GLN A 103 1.66 -3.56 23.52
CA GLN A 103 1.02 -2.43 24.21
C GLN A 103 1.88 -1.15 24.13
N GLU A 104 3.17 -1.24 24.40
CA GLU A 104 4.09 -0.09 24.38
C GLU A 104 4.29 0.44 22.95
N GLU A 105 4.50 -0.46 22.02
CA GLU A 105 4.71 -0.12 20.62
C GLU A 105 3.46 0.50 19.98
N ILE A 106 2.29 -0.03 20.32
CA ILE A 106 1.01 0.51 19.88
C ILE A 106 0.80 1.92 20.46
N GLN A 107 1.13 2.13 21.72
CA GLN A 107 1.00 3.44 22.35
C GLN A 107 1.90 4.48 21.70
N LYS A 108 3.17 4.16 21.45
CA LYS A 108 4.10 5.04 20.74
C LYS A 108 3.63 5.35 19.32
N SER A 109 3.19 4.33 18.59
CA SER A 109 2.67 4.51 17.23
C SER A 109 1.37 5.32 17.22
N TRP A 110 0.54 5.21 18.26
CA TRP A 110 -0.65 6.03 18.43
C TRP A 110 -0.30 7.49 18.65
N GLU A 111 0.68 7.78 19.50
CA GLU A 111 1.15 9.15 19.75
C GLU A 111 1.67 9.78 18.45
N GLU A 112 2.52 9.07 17.72
CA GLU A 112 3.02 9.52 16.43
C GLU A 112 1.89 9.72 15.41
N TYR A 113 0.93 8.80 15.36
CA TYR A 113 -0.23 8.89 14.50
C TYR A 113 -1.07 10.14 14.81
N THR A 114 -1.35 10.40 16.09
CA THR A 114 -2.14 11.57 16.53
C THR A 114 -1.42 12.89 16.28
N GLU A 115 -0.10 12.92 16.39
CA GLU A 115 0.71 14.09 16.11
C GLU A 115 0.66 14.48 14.62
N GLN A 116 0.71 13.49 13.73
CA GLN A 116 0.73 13.73 12.28
C GLN A 116 -0.65 13.95 11.66
N VAL A 117 -1.67 13.32 12.18
CA VAL A 117 -3.05 13.34 11.65
C VAL A 117 -3.92 14.38 12.36
N GLY A 118 -3.60 14.65 13.59
CA GLY A 118 -4.41 15.46 14.50
C GLY A 118 -5.29 14.57 15.40
N LYS A 119 -5.35 14.95 16.66
CA LYS A 119 -6.06 14.19 17.71
C LYS A 119 -7.54 13.98 17.40
N GLU A 120 -8.21 15.02 16.91
CA GLU A 120 -9.63 14.97 16.55
C GLU A 120 -9.92 13.91 15.48
N LEU A 121 -9.10 13.87 14.43
CA LEU A 121 -9.28 12.90 13.35
C LEU A 121 -8.90 11.49 13.79
N ALA A 122 -7.87 11.37 14.62
CA ALA A 122 -7.43 10.08 15.15
C ALA A 122 -8.49 9.43 16.06
N GLU A 123 -9.13 10.22 16.91
CA GLU A 123 -10.16 9.74 17.84
C GLU A 123 -11.53 9.55 17.16
N SER A 124 -11.86 10.38 16.17
CA SER A 124 -13.13 10.27 15.44
C SER A 124 -13.16 9.12 14.43
N THR A 125 -12.00 8.59 14.07
CA THR A 125 -11.87 7.53 13.06
C THR A 125 -11.19 6.30 13.62
N GLY A 126 -11.71 5.12 13.29
CA GLY A 126 -11.13 3.83 13.69
C GLY A 126 -10.00 3.33 12.79
N TYR A 127 -9.40 4.19 11.95
CA TYR A 127 -8.40 3.74 10.96
C TYR A 127 -7.16 3.10 11.57
N PHE A 128 -6.74 3.55 12.72
CA PHE A 128 -5.61 2.97 13.43
C PHE A 128 -5.95 1.58 13.98
N THR A 129 -7.11 1.44 14.60
CA THR A 129 -7.62 0.14 15.09
C THR A 129 -7.86 -0.83 13.94
N ASP A 130 -8.41 -0.35 12.84
CA ASP A 130 -8.59 -1.16 11.63
C ASP A 130 -7.24 -1.67 11.09
N ALA A 131 -6.22 -0.82 11.07
CA ALA A 131 -4.87 -1.21 10.66
C ALA A 131 -4.24 -2.24 11.61
N LEU A 132 -4.42 -2.08 12.93
CA LEU A 132 -3.99 -3.08 13.91
C LEU A 132 -4.63 -4.44 13.66
N ASN A 133 -5.93 -4.48 13.48
CA ASN A 133 -6.67 -5.72 13.22
C ASN A 133 -6.30 -6.33 11.87
N GLU A 134 -6.13 -5.52 10.84
CA GLU A 134 -5.81 -5.98 9.48
C GLU A 134 -4.38 -6.52 9.38
N ILE A 135 -3.40 -5.77 9.88
CA ILE A 135 -1.98 -6.05 9.66
C ILE A 135 -1.40 -6.86 10.82
N LEU A 136 -1.58 -6.43 12.05
CA LEU A 136 -0.98 -7.08 13.22
C LEU A 136 -1.71 -8.37 13.59
N ALA A 137 -3.03 -8.33 13.63
CA ALA A 137 -3.87 -9.48 13.96
C ALA A 137 -4.26 -10.36 12.76
N GLY A 138 -3.79 -10.02 11.56
CA GLY A 138 -4.06 -10.82 10.35
C GLY A 138 -5.53 -10.87 9.94
N GLY A 139 -6.28 -9.81 10.19
CA GLY A 139 -7.71 -9.69 9.88
C GLY A 139 -8.65 -10.09 11.01
N GLN A 140 -8.12 -10.50 12.16
CA GLN A 140 -8.92 -10.80 13.35
C GLN A 140 -9.18 -9.52 14.14
N LYS A 141 -10.38 -9.39 14.70
CA LYS A 141 -10.74 -8.28 15.59
C LYS A 141 -10.23 -8.57 17.01
N VAL A 142 -9.03 -8.12 17.29
CA VAL A 142 -8.37 -8.27 18.60
C VAL A 142 -8.30 -6.93 19.35
N PHE A 143 -8.30 -5.82 18.60
CA PHE A 143 -8.19 -4.46 19.10
C PHE A 143 -9.48 -3.67 19.01
#